data_e6998c90a547dcd4ba90504f4f02697c
#
_entry.id   e6998c90a547dcd4ba90504f4f02697c
#
_cell.length_a   1.000
_cell.length_b   1.000
_cell.length_c   1.000
_cell.angle_alpha   90.00
_cell.angle_beta   90.00
_cell.angle_gamma   90.00
#
_symmetry.space_group_name_H-M   'P 1'
#
loop_
_entity.id
_entity.type
_entity.pdbx_description
1 polymer ?
#
loop_
_entity_poly.entity_id
_entity_poly.type
_entity_poly.pdbx_seq_one_letter_code
_entity_poly.pdbx_strand_id
1 'polypeptide(L)'
;MMRAALLRVLLRSLDRGQPVEIDGVGRFQLANGVYEFVPETRPRVFIAYVEEDLAYARRLRDALENAGFAPWLDKDQLLAGQNWPRAIERAIDTADAFVACLSARSLSKRGQFQCELRYALDCANKMPLEEAYLLPVRFEPCRVPTGIAGRVQYVDLFPDFERGFRHLTQALRKRKPRLEGTISLGPAA
;
A
#
# COMPACT_ATOMS: atom_id res chain seq x y z
N MET A 1 8.76 -35.72 -4.21
CA MET A 1 9.29 -35.62 -5.60
C MET A 1 9.07 -34.24 -6.24
N MET A 2 7.93 -33.58 -6.09
CA MET A 2 7.60 -32.28 -6.73
C MET A 2 8.54 -31.11 -6.32
N ARG A 3 8.94 -30.99 -5.05
CA ARG A 3 9.83 -29.92 -4.54
C ARG A 3 11.23 -29.95 -5.20
N ALA A 4 11.80 -31.13 -5.43
CA ALA A 4 13.12 -31.27 -6.05
C ALA A 4 13.12 -30.98 -7.55
N ALA A 5 11.98 -31.16 -8.23
CA ALA A 5 11.83 -30.83 -9.64
C ALA A 5 11.74 -29.31 -9.85
N LEU A 6 10.94 -28.61 -9.02
CA LEU A 6 10.81 -27.16 -9.07
C LEU A 6 12.16 -26.47 -8.81
N LEU A 7 12.87 -26.92 -7.77
CA LEU A 7 14.20 -26.36 -7.44
C LEU A 7 15.20 -26.53 -8.60
N ARG A 8 15.20 -27.68 -9.27
CA ARG A 8 16.08 -27.91 -10.44
C ARG A 8 15.73 -27.01 -11.62
N VAL A 9 14.47 -26.75 -11.87
CA VAL A 9 14.03 -25.84 -12.94
C VAL A 9 14.48 -24.41 -12.62
N LEU A 10 14.27 -23.97 -11.39
CA LEU A 10 14.65 -22.65 -10.91
C LEU A 10 16.15 -22.42 -11.05
N LEU A 11 16.97 -23.33 -10.53
CA LEU A 11 18.43 -23.23 -10.62
C LEU A 11 18.93 -23.21 -12.07
N ARG A 12 18.41 -24.09 -12.94
CA ARG A 12 18.79 -24.10 -14.38
C ARG A 12 18.48 -22.77 -15.08
N SER A 13 17.40 -22.10 -14.73
CA SER A 13 17.08 -20.79 -15.32
C SER A 13 18.02 -19.72 -14.80
N LEU A 14 18.31 -19.72 -13.50
CA LEU A 14 19.24 -18.77 -12.88
C LEU A 14 20.67 -18.92 -13.39
N ASP A 15 21.16 -20.16 -13.59
CA ASP A 15 22.50 -20.46 -14.15
C ASP A 15 22.66 -19.96 -15.59
N ARG A 16 21.54 -19.80 -16.32
CA ARG A 16 21.49 -19.20 -17.65
C ARG A 16 21.35 -17.69 -17.63
N GLY A 17 21.38 -17.07 -16.44
CA GLY A 17 21.17 -15.63 -16.25
C GLY A 17 19.73 -15.19 -16.44
N GLN A 18 18.76 -16.13 -16.46
CA GLN A 18 17.34 -15.81 -16.61
C GLN A 18 16.68 -15.72 -15.23
N PRO A 19 16.14 -14.55 -14.84
CA PRO A 19 15.42 -14.44 -13.59
C PRO A 19 14.10 -15.24 -13.65
N VAL A 20 13.68 -15.76 -12.50
CA VAL A 20 12.44 -16.52 -12.34
C VAL A 20 11.52 -15.76 -11.42
N GLU A 21 10.36 -15.36 -11.91
CA GLU A 21 9.29 -14.76 -11.12
C GLU A 21 8.25 -15.81 -10.74
N ILE A 22 7.86 -15.84 -9.48
CA ILE A 22 6.80 -16.70 -8.95
C ILE A 22 5.76 -15.78 -8.31
N ASP A 23 4.59 -15.78 -8.91
CA ASP A 23 3.44 -14.95 -8.49
C ASP A 23 3.11 -15.16 -7.00
N GLY A 24 2.97 -14.08 -6.23
CA GLY A 24 2.72 -14.12 -4.79
C GLY A 24 3.92 -14.53 -3.93
N VAL A 25 5.10 -14.77 -4.53
CA VAL A 25 6.32 -15.16 -3.81
C VAL A 25 7.42 -14.14 -4.02
N GLY A 26 7.79 -13.85 -5.28
CA GLY A 26 8.84 -12.92 -5.61
C GLY A 26 9.71 -13.36 -6.79
N ARG A 27 10.83 -12.67 -6.96
CA ARG A 27 11.77 -12.84 -8.05
C ARG A 27 13.07 -13.42 -7.56
N PHE A 28 13.51 -14.52 -8.18
CA PHE A 28 14.82 -15.09 -8.00
C PHE A 28 15.73 -14.63 -9.17
N GLN A 29 16.93 -14.21 -8.87
CA GLN A 29 17.90 -13.78 -9.88
C GLN A 29 19.32 -14.13 -9.48
N LEU A 30 20.22 -14.18 -10.49
CA LEU A 30 21.65 -14.26 -10.28
C LEU A 30 22.24 -12.87 -10.51
N ALA A 31 22.83 -12.25 -9.49
CA ALA A 31 23.47 -10.95 -9.57
C ALA A 31 24.88 -11.03 -8.97
N ASN A 32 25.89 -10.58 -9.72
CA ASN A 32 27.29 -10.58 -9.27
C ASN A 32 27.80 -11.93 -8.75
N GLY A 33 27.35 -13.05 -9.33
CA GLY A 33 27.73 -14.40 -8.90
C GLY A 33 27.06 -14.86 -7.60
N VAL A 34 26.01 -14.19 -7.16
CA VAL A 34 25.24 -14.52 -5.96
C VAL A 34 23.78 -14.72 -6.36
N TYR A 35 23.16 -15.79 -5.86
CA TYR A 35 21.72 -15.97 -5.98
C TYR A 35 21.00 -15.01 -5.02
N GLU A 36 20.09 -14.25 -5.55
CA GLU A 36 19.30 -13.29 -4.82
C GLU A 36 17.80 -13.63 -4.92
N PHE A 37 17.09 -13.42 -3.83
CA PHE A 37 15.64 -13.47 -3.78
C PHE A 37 15.11 -12.09 -3.43
N VAL A 38 14.28 -11.55 -4.31
CA VAL A 38 13.52 -10.31 -4.08
C VAL A 38 12.08 -10.72 -3.82
N PRO A 39 11.61 -10.66 -2.58
CA PRO A 39 10.23 -11.03 -2.26
C PRO A 39 9.25 -10.10 -2.98
N GLU A 40 8.13 -10.65 -3.45
CA GLU A 40 7.02 -9.84 -3.93
C GLU A 40 6.35 -9.17 -2.73
N THR A 41 6.59 -7.89 -2.59
CA THR A 41 5.95 -7.10 -1.55
C THR A 41 4.65 -6.52 -2.09
N ARG A 42 3.52 -6.88 -1.47
CA ARG A 42 2.26 -6.20 -1.74
C ARG A 42 2.38 -4.76 -1.25
N PRO A 43 2.08 -3.75 -2.10
CA PRO A 43 2.15 -2.36 -1.66
C PRO A 43 1.26 -2.14 -0.43
N ARG A 44 1.84 -1.59 0.62
CA ARG A 44 1.14 -1.28 1.88
C ARG A 44 0.34 0.00 1.73
N VAL A 45 -0.95 -0.06 2.01
CA VAL A 45 -1.88 1.06 1.86
C VAL A 45 -2.51 1.37 3.20
N PHE A 46 -2.15 2.49 3.81
CA PHE A 46 -2.82 2.97 5.01
C PHE A 46 -4.18 3.59 4.63
N ILE A 47 -5.26 3.19 5.30
CA ILE A 47 -6.61 3.71 5.07
C ILE A 47 -7.03 4.53 6.30
N ALA A 48 -7.05 5.86 6.14
CA ALA A 48 -7.56 6.78 7.16
C ALA A 48 -9.04 7.06 6.93
N TYR A 49 -9.84 6.92 7.97
CA TYR A 49 -11.29 7.09 7.92
C TYR A 49 -11.83 7.57 9.27
N VAL A 50 -13.07 8.02 9.31
CA VAL A 50 -13.81 8.25 10.56
C VAL A 50 -14.70 7.06 10.87
N GLU A 51 -14.94 6.79 12.15
CA GLU A 51 -15.65 5.60 12.62
C GLU A 51 -17.02 5.40 11.94
N GLU A 52 -17.72 6.49 11.67
CA GLU A 52 -19.00 6.47 11.00
C GLU A 52 -18.96 5.96 9.56
N ASP A 53 -17.78 5.98 8.94
CA ASP A 53 -17.54 5.53 7.57
C ASP A 53 -16.90 4.13 7.52
N LEU A 54 -16.82 3.42 8.66
CA LEU A 54 -16.19 2.11 8.78
C LEU A 54 -16.68 1.08 7.74
N ALA A 55 -17.98 1.09 7.42
CA ALA A 55 -18.53 0.16 6.43
C ALA A 55 -17.95 0.41 5.02
N TYR A 56 -17.79 1.67 4.63
CA TYR A 56 -17.15 2.05 3.36
C TYR A 56 -15.65 1.76 3.37
N ALA A 57 -14.97 2.03 4.48
CA ALA A 57 -13.55 1.75 4.66
C ALA A 57 -13.25 0.25 4.57
N ARG A 58 -14.10 -0.61 5.16
CA ARG A 58 -13.98 -2.07 5.04
C ARG A 58 -14.20 -2.56 3.61
N ARG A 59 -15.22 -2.04 2.91
CA ARG A 59 -15.43 -2.35 1.50
C ARG A 59 -14.21 -2.00 0.65
N LEU A 60 -13.60 -0.84 0.91
CA LEU A 60 -12.40 -0.40 0.22
C LEU A 60 -11.21 -1.31 0.54
N ARG A 61 -11.01 -1.68 1.82
CA ARG A 61 -9.99 -2.63 2.26
C ARG A 61 -10.11 -3.95 1.51
N ASP A 62 -11.29 -4.56 1.52
CA ASP A 62 -11.53 -5.86 0.88
C ASP A 62 -11.27 -5.80 -0.63
N ALA A 63 -11.66 -4.71 -1.29
CA ALA A 63 -11.38 -4.49 -2.70
C ALA A 63 -9.87 -4.33 -2.97
N LEU A 64 -9.12 -3.63 -2.09
CA LEU A 64 -7.67 -3.49 -2.20
C LEU A 64 -6.95 -4.81 -1.97
N GLU A 65 -7.35 -5.62 -0.98
CA GLU A 65 -6.80 -6.96 -0.75
C GLU A 65 -6.98 -7.86 -1.97
N ASN A 66 -8.18 -7.88 -2.54
CA ASN A 66 -8.50 -8.64 -3.76
C ASN A 66 -7.71 -8.14 -4.99
N ALA A 67 -7.30 -6.88 -5.00
CA ALA A 67 -6.49 -6.29 -6.07
C ALA A 67 -4.97 -6.46 -5.88
N GLY A 68 -4.54 -7.19 -4.82
CA GLY A 68 -3.14 -7.52 -4.55
C GLY A 68 -2.38 -6.48 -3.72
N PHE A 69 -3.07 -5.58 -3.02
CA PHE A 69 -2.46 -4.66 -2.05
C PHE A 69 -2.49 -5.23 -0.64
N ALA A 70 -1.72 -4.62 0.27
CA ALA A 70 -1.73 -4.89 1.71
C ALA A 70 -2.32 -3.69 2.47
N PRO A 71 -3.67 -3.55 2.52
CA PRO A 71 -4.30 -2.44 3.21
C PRO A 71 -4.16 -2.58 4.73
N TRP A 72 -3.92 -1.46 5.40
CA TRP A 72 -3.92 -1.35 6.84
C TRP A 72 -5.13 -0.53 7.30
N LEU A 73 -5.96 -1.14 8.17
CA LEU A 73 -7.12 -0.53 8.79
C LEU A 73 -6.99 -0.70 10.31
N ASP A 74 -7.02 0.39 11.08
CA ASP A 74 -6.73 0.41 12.52
C ASP A 74 -7.58 -0.58 13.33
N LYS A 75 -8.90 -0.58 13.13
CA LYS A 75 -9.84 -1.44 13.86
C LYS A 75 -9.60 -2.94 13.69
N ASP A 76 -8.97 -3.34 12.61
CA ASP A 76 -8.77 -4.75 12.29
C ASP A 76 -7.35 -5.23 12.67
N GLN A 77 -6.42 -4.31 12.96
CA GLN A 77 -5.00 -4.66 13.16
C GLN A 77 -4.42 -4.23 14.51
N LEU A 78 -5.12 -3.40 15.28
CA LEU A 78 -4.67 -3.01 16.61
C LEU A 78 -4.99 -4.09 17.64
N LEU A 79 -3.96 -4.52 18.37
CA LEU A 79 -4.09 -5.51 19.43
C LEU A 79 -4.38 -4.86 20.79
N ALA A 80 -5.17 -5.53 21.64
CA ALA A 80 -5.44 -5.07 22.99
C ALA A 80 -4.12 -4.90 23.77
N GLY A 81 -3.95 -3.76 24.46
CA GLY A 81 -2.74 -3.42 25.21
C GLY A 81 -1.61 -2.80 24.40
N GLN A 82 -1.75 -2.66 23.09
CA GLN A 82 -0.79 -1.99 22.23
C GLN A 82 -0.87 -0.45 22.38
N ASN A 83 0.30 0.23 22.33
CA ASN A 83 0.33 1.69 22.24
C ASN A 83 -0.15 2.12 20.85
N TRP A 84 -1.45 2.34 20.72
CA TRP A 84 -2.10 2.58 19.44
C TRP A 84 -1.64 3.87 18.70
N PRO A 85 -1.31 5.02 19.34
CA PRO A 85 -0.76 6.15 18.61
C PRO A 85 0.55 5.80 17.89
N ARG A 86 1.47 5.12 18.59
CA ARG A 86 2.73 4.67 17.98
C ARG A 86 2.53 3.61 16.89
N ALA A 87 1.53 2.74 17.04
CA ALA A 87 1.22 1.74 16.03
C ALA A 87 0.71 2.39 14.73
N ILE A 88 -0.15 3.41 14.85
CA ILE A 88 -0.66 4.19 13.73
C ILE A 88 0.47 4.97 13.04
N GLU A 89 1.29 5.72 13.79
CA GLU A 89 2.45 6.44 13.24
C GLU A 89 3.36 5.49 12.45
N ARG A 90 3.70 4.34 13.05
CA ARG A 90 4.52 3.33 12.39
C ARG A 90 3.86 2.77 11.12
N ALA A 91 2.55 2.54 11.15
CA ALA A 91 1.82 2.06 9.97
C ALA A 91 1.83 3.10 8.85
N ILE A 92 1.67 4.39 9.18
CA ILE A 92 1.78 5.50 8.21
C ILE A 92 3.20 5.59 7.66
N ASP A 93 4.24 5.55 8.52
CA ASP A 93 5.65 5.66 8.10
C ASP A 93 6.08 4.51 7.19
N THR A 94 5.52 3.33 7.40
CA THR A 94 5.87 2.13 6.63
C THR A 94 4.95 1.88 5.44
N ALA A 95 3.88 2.66 5.28
CA ALA A 95 2.99 2.56 4.15
C ALA A 95 3.63 3.09 2.86
N ASP A 96 3.34 2.42 1.76
CA ASP A 96 3.72 2.89 0.42
C ASP A 96 2.75 3.95 -0.08
N ALA A 97 1.51 3.95 0.42
CA ALA A 97 0.48 4.91 0.12
C ALA A 97 -0.43 5.18 1.32
N PHE A 98 -0.91 6.41 1.41
CA PHE A 98 -1.91 6.85 2.38
C PHE A 98 -3.20 7.23 1.65
N VAL A 99 -4.27 6.49 1.90
CA VAL A 99 -5.60 6.76 1.36
C VAL A 99 -6.43 7.48 2.42
N ALA A 100 -6.77 8.75 2.15
CA ALA A 100 -7.62 9.55 3.01
C ALA A 100 -9.09 9.45 2.57
N CYS A 101 -9.92 8.83 3.38
CA CYS A 101 -11.34 8.66 3.11
C CYS A 101 -12.12 9.91 3.53
N LEU A 102 -12.66 10.64 2.56
CA LEU A 102 -13.35 11.90 2.78
C LEU A 102 -14.87 11.71 2.66
N SER A 103 -15.56 12.21 3.66
CA SER A 103 -17.01 12.35 3.73
C SER A 103 -17.37 13.69 4.38
N ALA A 104 -18.62 14.09 4.36
CA ALA A 104 -19.07 15.27 5.09
C ALA A 104 -18.76 15.16 6.59
N ARG A 105 -18.82 13.95 7.14
CA ARG A 105 -18.50 13.65 8.54
C ARG A 105 -17.01 13.80 8.83
N SER A 106 -16.15 13.20 8.02
CA SER A 106 -14.69 13.27 8.21
C SER A 106 -14.15 14.70 8.14
N LEU A 107 -14.78 15.56 7.35
CA LEU A 107 -14.37 16.94 7.17
C LEU A 107 -14.83 17.87 8.30
N SER A 108 -15.95 17.55 8.95
CA SER A 108 -16.50 18.33 10.07
C SER A 108 -15.95 17.91 11.43
N LYS A 109 -15.44 16.70 11.56
CA LYS A 109 -15.01 16.10 12.82
C LYS A 109 -13.60 16.54 13.22
N ARG A 110 -13.42 16.85 14.50
CA ARG A 110 -12.09 17.01 15.12
C ARG A 110 -11.66 15.67 15.71
N GLY A 111 -10.37 15.38 15.73
CA GLY A 111 -9.85 14.16 16.38
C GLY A 111 -8.81 13.44 15.57
N GLN A 112 -8.72 12.12 15.76
CA GLN A 112 -7.64 11.26 15.26
C GLN A 112 -7.47 11.33 13.74
N PHE A 113 -8.54 11.27 12.97
CA PHE A 113 -8.47 11.38 11.50
C PHE A 113 -7.73 12.64 11.03
N GLN A 114 -7.98 13.80 11.70
CA GLN A 114 -7.31 15.06 11.34
C GLN A 114 -5.82 15.03 11.71
N CYS A 115 -5.45 14.33 12.78
CA CYS A 115 -4.04 14.13 13.16
C CYS A 115 -3.32 13.24 12.15
N GLU A 116 -3.92 12.11 11.78
CA GLU A 116 -3.40 11.19 10.76
C GLU A 116 -3.22 11.87 9.41
N LEU A 117 -4.22 12.65 8.99
CA LEU A 117 -4.17 13.38 7.73
C LEU A 117 -3.06 14.43 7.71
N ARG A 118 -2.85 15.17 8.80
CA ARG A 118 -1.74 16.13 8.92
C ARG A 118 -0.40 15.42 8.91
N TYR A 119 -0.26 14.34 9.66
CA TYR A 119 0.95 13.54 9.68
C TYR A 119 1.28 12.98 8.29
N ALA A 120 0.28 12.47 7.57
CA ALA A 120 0.47 11.99 6.20
C ALA A 120 0.84 13.11 5.22
N LEU A 121 0.30 14.32 5.39
CA LEU A 121 0.72 15.49 4.61
C LEU A 121 2.19 15.86 4.89
N ASP A 122 2.64 15.78 6.14
CA ASP A 122 4.03 16.02 6.51
C ASP A 122 4.96 14.93 5.94
N CYS A 123 4.53 13.68 5.95
CA CYS A 123 5.24 12.58 5.29
C CYS A 123 5.32 12.81 3.77
N ALA A 124 4.22 13.20 3.13
CA ALA A 124 4.17 13.49 1.70
C ALA A 124 5.13 14.64 1.31
N ASN A 125 5.28 15.67 2.16
CA ASN A 125 6.21 16.76 1.92
C ASN A 125 7.70 16.34 1.95
N LYS A 126 8.01 15.18 2.53
CA LYS A 126 9.38 14.61 2.60
C LYS A 126 9.66 13.65 1.46
N MET A 127 8.65 13.26 0.68
CA MET A 127 8.79 12.37 -0.47
C MET A 127 9.23 13.14 -1.71
N PRO A 128 9.89 12.50 -2.69
CA PRO A 128 10.14 13.09 -4.00
C PRO A 128 8.86 13.62 -4.63
N LEU A 129 8.94 14.75 -5.34
CA LEU A 129 7.77 15.45 -5.91
C LEU A 129 6.93 14.60 -6.86
N GLU A 130 7.53 13.57 -7.47
CA GLU A 130 6.87 12.66 -8.41
C GLU A 130 6.16 11.49 -7.70
N GLU A 131 6.39 11.32 -6.40
CA GLU A 131 5.80 10.26 -5.60
C GLU A 131 4.53 10.76 -4.89
N ALA A 132 3.37 10.46 -5.47
CA ALA A 132 2.08 10.82 -4.85
C ALA A 132 1.79 9.91 -3.64
N TYR A 133 2.26 10.22 -2.43
CA TYR A 133 2.02 9.44 -1.20
C TYR A 133 0.57 9.51 -0.72
N LEU A 134 -0.05 10.67 -0.76
CA LEU A 134 -1.42 10.92 -0.32
C LEU A 134 -2.40 10.77 -1.49
N LEU A 135 -3.40 9.92 -1.32
CA LEU A 135 -4.49 9.66 -2.27
C LEU A 135 -5.84 9.91 -1.59
N PRO A 136 -6.43 11.11 -1.72
CA PRO A 136 -7.75 11.36 -1.19
C PRO A 136 -8.81 10.64 -2.00
N VAL A 137 -9.74 9.95 -1.32
CA VAL A 137 -10.92 9.35 -1.94
C VAL A 137 -12.17 9.92 -1.28
N ARG A 138 -13.23 10.17 -2.07
CA ARG A 138 -14.52 10.57 -1.53
C ARG A 138 -15.50 9.40 -1.58
N PHE A 139 -16.20 9.19 -0.48
CA PHE A 139 -17.26 8.19 -0.39
C PHE A 139 -18.63 8.75 -0.81
N GLU A 140 -18.77 10.08 -0.73
CA GLU A 140 -19.98 10.82 -1.05
C GLU A 140 -19.63 12.22 -1.55
N PRO A 141 -20.58 12.98 -2.14
CA PRO A 141 -20.37 14.38 -2.50
C PRO A 141 -20.01 15.21 -1.26
N CYS A 142 -18.75 15.64 -1.18
CA CYS A 142 -18.26 16.53 -0.12
C CYS A 142 -17.18 17.47 -0.68
N ARG A 143 -16.96 18.60 0.02
CA ARG A 143 -15.94 19.58 -0.39
C ARG A 143 -14.58 19.14 0.10
N VAL A 144 -13.66 18.86 -0.83
CA VAL A 144 -12.27 18.57 -0.46
C VAL A 144 -11.61 19.82 0.11
N PRO A 145 -10.93 19.73 1.28
CA PRO A 145 -10.22 20.87 1.86
C PRO A 145 -9.21 21.48 0.87
N THR A 146 -9.13 22.81 0.82
CA THR A 146 -8.23 23.53 -0.12
C THR A 146 -6.77 23.15 0.03
N GLY A 147 -6.32 22.85 1.26
CA GLY A 147 -4.96 22.36 1.54
C GLY A 147 -4.64 21.00 0.91
N ILE A 148 -5.65 20.23 0.52
CA ILE A 148 -5.52 18.95 -0.18
C ILE A 148 -5.80 19.15 -1.68
N ALA A 149 -6.93 19.74 -2.03
CA ALA A 149 -7.38 19.91 -3.41
C ALA A 149 -6.40 20.72 -4.29
N GLY A 150 -5.64 21.62 -3.70
CA GLY A 150 -4.62 22.40 -4.41
C GLY A 150 -3.30 21.65 -4.64
N ARG A 151 -3.12 20.46 -4.05
CA ARG A 151 -1.86 19.72 -4.10
C ARG A 151 -1.97 18.37 -4.81
N VAL A 152 -3.09 17.67 -4.63
CA VAL A 152 -3.31 16.32 -5.14
C VAL A 152 -4.70 16.16 -5.73
N GLN A 153 -4.79 15.33 -6.76
CA GLN A 153 -6.07 14.92 -7.33
C GLN A 153 -6.75 13.91 -6.39
N TYR A 154 -8.05 14.00 -6.26
CA TYR A 154 -8.86 13.04 -5.50
C TYR A 154 -9.64 12.11 -6.43
N VAL A 155 -10.09 10.99 -5.88
CA VAL A 155 -10.90 9.99 -6.59
C VAL A 155 -12.27 9.89 -5.95
N ASP A 156 -13.32 9.88 -6.76
CA ASP A 156 -14.69 9.64 -6.31
C ASP A 156 -15.01 8.14 -6.38
N LEU A 157 -15.38 7.56 -5.23
CA LEU A 157 -15.85 6.18 -5.13
C LEU A 157 -17.39 6.11 -5.21
N PHE A 158 -18.02 7.16 -5.70
CA PHE A 158 -19.45 7.28 -5.95
C PHE A 158 -19.69 8.00 -7.28
N PRO A 159 -20.86 7.90 -7.90
CA PRO A 159 -21.90 6.90 -7.64
C PRO A 159 -21.46 5.49 -8.07
N ASP A 160 -20.40 5.36 -8.85
CA ASP A 160 -19.86 4.11 -9.37
C ASP A 160 -18.54 3.78 -8.67
N PHE A 161 -18.63 2.89 -7.67
CA PHE A 161 -17.48 2.44 -6.89
C PHE A 161 -16.42 1.76 -7.78
N GLU A 162 -16.80 0.91 -8.71
CA GLU A 162 -15.89 0.14 -9.54
C GLU A 162 -15.07 1.05 -10.47
N ARG A 163 -15.70 2.08 -11.01
CA ARG A 163 -14.99 3.09 -11.82
C ARG A 163 -13.99 3.86 -10.97
N GLY A 164 -14.40 4.36 -9.82
CA GLY A 164 -13.52 5.08 -8.91
C GLY A 164 -12.37 4.20 -8.41
N PHE A 165 -12.66 2.95 -8.06
CA PHE A 165 -11.67 1.99 -7.59
C PHE A 165 -10.62 1.67 -8.65
N ARG A 166 -11.00 1.54 -9.94
CA ARG A 166 -10.02 1.40 -11.03
C ARG A 166 -9.05 2.58 -11.10
N HIS A 167 -9.54 3.82 -10.95
CA HIS A 167 -8.68 5.01 -10.95
C HIS A 167 -7.72 5.00 -9.74
N LEU A 168 -8.22 4.63 -8.57
CA LEU A 168 -7.40 4.51 -7.36
C LEU A 168 -6.30 3.45 -7.53
N THR A 169 -6.65 2.25 -7.99
CA THR A 169 -5.69 1.16 -8.16
C THR A 169 -4.66 1.47 -9.25
N GLN A 170 -5.05 2.18 -10.31
CA GLN A 170 -4.12 2.66 -11.32
C GLN A 170 -3.09 3.64 -10.73
N ALA A 171 -3.51 4.53 -9.83
CA ALA A 171 -2.60 5.44 -9.13
C ALA A 171 -1.68 4.67 -8.16
N LEU A 172 -2.21 3.69 -7.44
CA LEU A 172 -1.45 2.84 -6.53
C LEU A 172 -0.39 1.98 -7.24
N ARG A 173 -0.70 1.40 -8.40
CA ARG A 173 0.21 0.54 -9.18
C ARG A 173 1.37 1.30 -9.83
N LYS A 174 1.26 2.61 -10.03
CA LYS A 174 2.38 3.44 -10.52
C LYS A 174 3.50 3.58 -9.48
N ARG A 175 3.26 3.16 -8.25
CA ARG A 175 4.22 3.22 -7.16
C ARG A 175 5.07 1.97 -7.15
N LYS A 176 6.36 2.16 -6.97
CA LYS A 176 7.25 1.06 -6.65
C LYS A 176 7.07 0.74 -5.17
N PRO A 177 6.70 -0.49 -4.79
CA PRO A 177 6.72 -0.86 -3.38
C PRO A 177 8.14 -0.65 -2.86
N ARG A 178 8.26 -0.19 -1.60
CA ARG A 178 9.56 -0.13 -0.94
C ARG A 178 10.11 -1.54 -0.93
N LEU A 179 11.21 -1.76 -1.63
CA LEU A 179 11.90 -3.05 -1.66
C LEU A 179 12.41 -3.32 -0.24
N GLU A 180 11.73 -4.17 0.51
CA GLU A 180 12.27 -4.73 1.74
C GLU A 180 13.23 -5.84 1.36
N GLY A 181 14.51 -5.44 1.21
CA GLY A 181 15.66 -6.33 1.26
C GLY A 181 15.74 -7.42 0.19
N THR A 182 16.72 -7.31 -0.66
CA THR A 182 17.24 -8.47 -1.41
C THR A 182 17.85 -9.45 -0.41
N ILE A 183 17.38 -10.68 -0.40
CA ILE A 183 17.93 -11.76 0.44
C ILE A 183 19.00 -12.47 -0.38
N SER A 184 20.27 -12.39 0.07
CA SER A 184 21.34 -13.19 -0.51
C SER A 184 21.17 -14.64 -0.10
N LEU A 185 21.10 -15.54 -1.09
CA LEU A 185 20.93 -16.99 -0.89
C LEU A 185 22.26 -17.74 -0.94
N GLY A 186 23.37 -17.06 -1.24
CA GLY A 186 24.70 -17.62 -1.34
C GLY A 186 25.29 -17.55 -2.75
N PRO A 187 26.59 -17.87 -2.89
CA PRO A 187 27.28 -17.82 -4.19
C PRO A 187 26.70 -18.85 -5.16
N ALA A 188 26.75 -18.52 -6.44
CA ALA A 188 26.53 -19.49 -7.51
C ALA A 188 27.64 -20.53 -7.49
N ALA A 189 27.29 -21.80 -7.65
CA ALA A 189 28.24 -22.91 -7.67
C ALA A 189 29.08 -22.93 -8.96
#